data_aa4098b485f25626c213f07d43fb37fb
#
_entry.id   aa4098b485f25626c213f07d43fb37fb
#
_cell.length_a   1.000
_cell.length_b   1.000
_cell.length_c   1.000
_cell.angle_alpha   90.00
_cell.angle_beta   90.00
_cell.angle_gamma   90.00
#
_symmetry.space_group_name_H-M   'P 1'
#
loop_
_entity.id
_entity.type
_entity.pdbx_description
1 polymer ?
#
loop_
_entity_poly.entity_id
_entity_poly.type
_entity_poly.pdbx_seq_one_letter_code
_entity_poly.pdbx_strand_id
1 'polypeptide(L)'
;LLDWMLPKMSGIELLNIIRSDEDYDDIAVIMLTAKNMEEDKLEGLTIGADDYVTKPFSIKELSARVKNILKRYNKQDSNNKTNKLGSNKLKAGDLILELDRHEVYLRDRLIDLTVKEYGILKLLLENKGRVISREHILEKIWGYDYFGETRTVDVHIRYLRKKLGEDENFIDTIRGL
;
A
#
# COMPACT_ATOMS: atom_id res chain seq x y z
N LEU A 1 2.28 -13.04 9.47
CA LEU A 1 3.73 -12.95 9.39
C LEU A 1 4.23 -13.97 8.38
N LEU A 2 5.04 -13.56 7.42
CA LEU A 2 5.50 -14.40 6.33
C LEU A 2 7.03 -14.32 6.24
N ASP A 3 7.70 -15.45 6.45
CA ASP A 3 9.15 -15.53 6.30
C ASP A 3 9.52 -15.53 4.82
N TRP A 4 10.55 -14.78 4.45
CA TRP A 4 11.09 -14.77 3.10
C TRP A 4 11.58 -16.17 2.67
N MET A 5 12.30 -16.84 3.58
CA MET A 5 12.90 -18.15 3.33
C MET A 5 12.04 -19.25 3.96
N LEU A 6 11.09 -19.78 3.23
CA LEU A 6 10.31 -20.94 3.61
C LEU A 6 10.83 -22.20 2.89
N PRO A 7 10.75 -23.39 3.49
CA PRO A 7 11.10 -24.63 2.81
C PRO A 7 10.08 -24.94 1.70
N LYS A 8 10.56 -25.32 0.53
CA LYS A 8 9.80 -25.72 -0.68
C LYS A 8 9.20 -24.57 -1.53
N MET A 9 8.88 -23.44 -0.96
CA MET A 9 8.30 -22.28 -1.65
C MET A 9 8.86 -21.01 -0.99
N SER A 10 9.22 -20.00 -1.73
CA SER A 10 9.64 -18.73 -1.15
C SER A 10 8.45 -17.96 -0.54
N GLY A 11 8.72 -17.11 0.45
CA GLY A 11 7.68 -16.23 0.99
C GLY A 11 7.11 -15.28 -0.05
N ILE A 12 7.89 -14.90 -1.04
CA ILE A 12 7.45 -14.07 -2.18
C ILE A 12 6.46 -14.83 -3.07
N GLU A 13 6.75 -16.08 -3.42
CA GLU A 13 5.81 -16.91 -4.19
C GLU A 13 4.49 -17.08 -3.45
N LEU A 14 4.55 -17.32 -2.13
CA LEU A 14 3.34 -17.43 -1.30
C LEU A 14 2.58 -16.10 -1.23
N LEU A 15 3.28 -14.97 -1.11
CA LEU A 15 2.66 -13.64 -1.13
C LEU A 15 1.95 -13.37 -2.46
N ASN A 16 2.57 -13.74 -3.58
CA ASN A 16 1.94 -13.63 -4.90
C ASN A 16 0.65 -14.44 -4.97
N ILE A 17 0.64 -15.67 -4.45
CA ILE A 17 -0.56 -16.50 -4.41
C ILE A 17 -1.65 -15.82 -3.58
N ILE A 18 -1.31 -15.33 -2.38
CA ILE A 18 -2.25 -14.61 -1.49
C ILE A 18 -2.84 -13.38 -2.18
N ARG A 19 -2.03 -12.63 -2.94
CA ARG A 19 -2.48 -11.41 -3.64
C ARG A 19 -3.14 -11.66 -5.00
N SER A 20 -3.08 -12.90 -5.51
CA SER A 20 -3.78 -13.31 -6.73
C SER A 20 -5.19 -13.81 -6.47
N ASP A 21 -5.58 -13.98 -5.22
CA ASP A 21 -6.86 -14.53 -4.81
C ASP A 21 -7.65 -13.46 -4.05
N GLU A 22 -8.78 -13.04 -4.62
CA GLU A 22 -9.64 -11.97 -4.07
C GLU A 22 -10.16 -12.30 -2.66
N ASP A 23 -10.29 -13.58 -2.31
CA ASP A 23 -10.72 -14.02 -0.98
C ASP A 23 -9.69 -13.70 0.11
N TYR A 24 -8.43 -13.41 -0.28
CA TYR A 24 -7.33 -13.11 0.64
C TYR A 24 -6.83 -11.66 0.58
N ASP A 25 -7.47 -10.78 -0.16
CA ASP A 25 -7.07 -9.37 -0.32
C ASP A 25 -7.02 -8.62 1.03
N ASP A 26 -7.91 -8.97 1.95
CA ASP A 26 -7.98 -8.36 3.29
C ASP A 26 -6.93 -8.92 4.27
N ILE A 27 -6.10 -9.89 3.86
CA ILE A 27 -5.07 -10.43 4.75
C ILE A 27 -3.88 -9.49 4.84
N ALA A 28 -3.66 -8.95 6.04
CA ALA A 28 -2.46 -8.17 6.35
C ALA A 28 -1.21 -9.06 6.37
N VAL A 29 -0.20 -8.73 5.57
CA VAL A 29 1.05 -9.50 5.47
C VAL A 29 2.25 -8.66 5.86
N ILE A 30 2.99 -9.11 6.89
CA ILE A 30 4.32 -8.59 7.25
C ILE A 30 5.37 -9.59 6.83
N MET A 31 6.27 -9.20 5.95
CA MET A 31 7.40 -10.02 5.51
C MET A 31 8.53 -9.98 6.54
N LEU A 32 9.12 -11.14 6.84
CA LEU A 32 10.32 -11.27 7.67
C LEU A 32 11.52 -11.57 6.75
N THR A 33 12.53 -10.68 6.71
CA THR A 33 13.66 -10.79 5.79
C THR A 33 15.02 -10.71 6.49
N ALA A 34 16.08 -11.19 5.86
CA ALA A 34 17.45 -11.03 6.33
C ALA A 34 18.00 -9.64 5.96
N LYS A 35 18.90 -9.08 6.79
CA LYS A 35 19.42 -7.71 6.70
C LYS A 35 20.15 -7.36 5.39
N ASN A 36 20.60 -8.34 4.63
CA ASN A 36 21.52 -8.15 3.49
C ASN A 36 20.83 -8.13 2.11
N MET A 37 19.51 -8.13 2.08
CA MET A 37 18.74 -8.24 0.82
C MET A 37 17.92 -6.97 0.59
N GLU A 38 18.60 -5.84 0.30
CA GLU A 38 17.89 -4.59 -0.05
C GLU A 38 17.05 -4.73 -1.32
N GLU A 39 17.53 -5.51 -2.29
CA GLU A 39 16.79 -5.81 -3.52
C GLU A 39 15.54 -6.63 -3.24
N ASP A 40 15.62 -7.61 -2.33
CA ASP A 40 14.50 -8.46 -1.93
C ASP A 40 13.42 -7.69 -1.15
N LYS A 41 13.79 -6.67 -0.37
CA LYS A 41 12.82 -5.79 0.30
C LYS A 41 11.98 -5.01 -0.71
N LEU A 42 12.61 -4.56 -1.79
CA LEU A 42 11.95 -3.88 -2.89
C LEU A 42 10.95 -4.82 -3.57
N GLU A 43 11.32 -6.07 -3.79
CA GLU A 43 10.47 -7.08 -4.41
C GLU A 43 9.25 -7.43 -3.54
N GLY A 44 9.42 -7.65 -2.23
CA GLY A 44 8.32 -7.97 -1.31
C GLY A 44 7.30 -6.84 -1.15
N LEU A 45 7.75 -5.58 -1.07
CA LEU A 45 6.86 -4.41 -1.06
C LEU A 45 6.13 -4.23 -2.38
N THR A 46 6.77 -4.62 -3.47
CA THR A 46 6.25 -4.62 -4.84
C THR A 46 5.00 -5.48 -4.98
N ILE A 47 5.04 -6.67 -4.39
CA ILE A 47 4.02 -7.70 -4.53
C ILE A 47 2.82 -7.44 -3.60
N GLY A 48 2.91 -6.43 -2.71
CA GLY A 48 1.79 -6.02 -1.87
C GLY A 48 1.87 -6.46 -0.40
N ALA A 49 3.07 -6.66 0.14
CA ALA A 49 3.24 -6.75 1.59
C ALA A 49 2.87 -5.43 2.27
N ASP A 50 2.23 -5.50 3.44
CA ASP A 50 1.83 -4.32 4.21
C ASP A 50 3.00 -3.69 4.96
N ASP A 51 3.98 -4.50 5.36
CA ASP A 51 5.21 -4.09 6.02
C ASP A 51 6.28 -5.18 5.91
N TYR A 52 7.52 -4.85 6.27
CA TYR A 52 8.61 -5.81 6.40
C TYR A 52 9.41 -5.58 7.67
N VAL A 53 9.99 -6.64 8.20
CA VAL A 53 10.84 -6.61 9.39
C VAL A 53 12.13 -7.37 9.11
N THR A 54 13.27 -6.73 9.33
CA THR A 54 14.58 -7.36 9.13
C THR A 54 15.00 -8.17 10.34
N LYS A 55 15.50 -9.37 10.11
CA LYS A 55 16.11 -10.22 11.13
C LYS A 55 17.56 -9.77 11.42
N PRO A 56 18.01 -9.71 12.68
CA PRO A 56 17.26 -9.98 13.91
C PRO A 56 16.36 -8.79 14.31
N PHE A 57 15.14 -9.06 14.76
CA PHE A 57 14.18 -8.08 15.23
C PHE A 57 13.85 -8.28 16.72
N SER A 58 13.43 -7.21 17.39
CA SER A 58 12.90 -7.33 18.75
C SER A 58 11.41 -7.70 18.72
N ILE A 59 10.97 -8.52 19.71
CA ILE A 59 9.55 -8.85 19.86
C ILE A 59 8.70 -7.61 20.08
N LYS A 60 9.25 -6.58 20.75
CA LYS A 60 8.56 -5.29 20.98
C LYS A 60 8.31 -4.57 19.67
N GLU A 61 9.30 -4.51 18.78
CA GLU A 61 9.17 -3.91 17.45
C GLU A 61 8.12 -4.64 16.61
N LEU A 62 8.24 -5.97 16.49
CA LEU A 62 7.29 -6.78 15.74
C LEU A 62 5.86 -6.61 16.27
N SER A 63 5.68 -6.65 17.61
CA SER A 63 4.36 -6.45 18.22
C SER A 63 3.77 -5.07 17.95
N ALA A 64 4.59 -4.01 17.94
CA ALA A 64 4.14 -2.67 17.61
C ALA A 64 3.66 -2.59 16.15
N ARG A 65 4.41 -3.16 15.19
CA ARG A 65 4.05 -3.20 13.77
C ARG A 65 2.75 -3.97 13.53
N VAL A 66 2.62 -5.17 14.12
CA VAL A 66 1.38 -5.97 14.05
C VAL A 66 0.19 -5.18 14.59
N LYS A 67 0.30 -4.57 15.77
CA LYS A 67 -0.79 -3.77 16.36
C LYS A 67 -1.18 -2.59 15.47
N ASN A 68 -0.22 -1.92 14.85
CA ASN A 68 -0.48 -0.79 13.97
C ASN A 68 -1.21 -1.20 12.69
N ILE A 69 -0.84 -2.33 12.10
CA ILE A 69 -1.50 -2.86 10.92
C ILE A 69 -2.94 -3.28 11.28
N LEU A 70 -3.13 -4.08 12.33
CA LEU A 70 -4.46 -4.53 12.75
C LEU A 70 -5.40 -3.37 13.13
N LYS A 71 -4.91 -2.29 13.74
CA LYS A 71 -5.72 -1.09 14.01
C LYS A 71 -6.27 -0.44 12.74
N ARG A 72 -5.58 -0.55 11.62
CA ARG A 72 -6.02 0.03 10.34
C ARG A 72 -7.09 -0.83 9.69
N TYR A 73 -6.90 -2.13 9.68
CA TYR A 73 -7.92 -3.08 9.19
C TYR A 73 -9.21 -2.94 9.98
N ASN A 74 -9.15 -2.85 11.33
CA ASN A 74 -10.33 -2.65 12.18
C ASN A 74 -10.98 -1.27 12.04
N LYS A 75 -10.26 -0.22 11.60
CA LYS A 75 -10.83 1.11 11.36
C LYS A 75 -11.55 1.21 10.01
N GLN A 76 -11.19 0.40 9.03
CA GLN A 76 -11.90 0.34 7.76
C GLN A 76 -13.33 -0.19 7.96
N ASP A 77 -13.53 -1.19 8.81
CA ASP A 77 -14.87 -1.71 9.14
C ASP A 77 -15.76 -0.72 9.90
N SER A 78 -15.17 0.21 10.64
CA SER A 78 -15.92 1.16 11.47
C SER A 78 -16.41 2.40 10.73
N ASN A 79 -15.79 2.76 9.58
CA ASN A 79 -16.18 3.93 8.78
C ASN A 79 -17.23 3.63 7.70
N ASN A 80 -17.64 2.38 7.54
CA ASN A 80 -18.62 1.95 6.55
C ASN A 80 -20.09 2.09 7.01
N LYS A 81 -20.37 2.80 8.11
CA LYS A 81 -21.73 3.05 8.61
C LYS A 81 -22.05 4.52 8.76
N THR A 82 -21.99 5.29 7.68
CA THR A 82 -22.79 6.50 7.56
C THR A 82 -23.27 6.67 6.12
N ASN A 83 -24.50 6.29 5.91
CA ASN A 83 -25.28 6.59 4.72
C ASN A 83 -25.18 8.08 4.34
N LYS A 84 -24.62 8.36 3.14
CA LYS A 84 -25.04 9.51 2.34
C LYS A 84 -25.14 9.06 0.89
N LEU A 85 -26.36 9.04 0.37
CA LEU A 85 -26.65 9.00 -1.06
C LEU A 85 -26.01 10.23 -1.75
N GLY A 86 -24.82 10.03 -2.26
CA GLY A 86 -24.10 10.95 -3.13
C GLY A 86 -22.89 10.18 -3.59
N SER A 87 -22.68 10.06 -4.88
CA SER A 87 -21.55 9.30 -5.43
C SER A 87 -20.23 9.76 -4.79
N ASN A 88 -19.74 9.00 -3.84
CA ASN A 88 -18.50 9.26 -3.11
C ASN A 88 -17.31 8.85 -3.98
N LYS A 89 -17.09 9.65 -5.04
CA LYS A 89 -16.07 9.40 -6.08
C LYS A 89 -15.08 10.54 -6.13
N LEU A 90 -13.80 10.22 -6.16
CA LEU A 90 -12.74 11.17 -6.50
C LEU A 90 -12.37 11.01 -7.98
N LYS A 91 -12.11 12.13 -8.67
CA LYS A 91 -11.80 12.12 -10.11
C LYS A 91 -10.59 12.97 -10.46
N ALA A 92 -9.77 12.44 -11.38
CA ALA A 92 -8.70 13.18 -12.03
C ALA A 92 -8.63 12.77 -13.52
N GLY A 93 -9.19 13.59 -14.39
CA GLY A 93 -9.35 13.22 -15.81
C GLY A 93 -10.19 11.94 -15.94
N ASP A 94 -9.63 10.94 -16.62
CA ASP A 94 -10.27 9.64 -16.85
C ASP A 94 -10.11 8.66 -15.69
N LEU A 95 -9.39 9.06 -14.63
CA LEU A 95 -9.21 8.28 -13.42
C LEU A 95 -10.34 8.52 -12.43
N ILE A 96 -11.02 7.46 -12.00
CA ILE A 96 -12.14 7.50 -11.06
C ILE A 96 -11.83 6.56 -9.90
N LEU A 97 -11.89 7.08 -8.68
CA LEU A 97 -11.77 6.32 -7.44
C LEU A 97 -13.15 6.25 -6.78
N GLU A 98 -13.75 5.08 -6.70
CA GLU A 98 -15.01 4.82 -5.99
C GLU A 98 -14.72 4.48 -4.52
N LEU A 99 -15.00 5.42 -3.62
CA LEU A 99 -14.65 5.28 -2.21
C LEU A 99 -15.50 4.22 -1.49
N ASP A 100 -16.74 4.04 -1.91
CA ASP A 100 -17.67 3.10 -1.26
C ASP A 100 -17.37 1.64 -1.61
N ARG A 101 -16.76 1.40 -2.78
CA ARG A 101 -16.40 0.06 -3.27
C ARG A 101 -14.91 -0.25 -3.20
N HIS A 102 -14.08 0.75 -2.84
CA HIS A 102 -12.62 0.66 -2.93
C HIS A 102 -12.08 0.29 -4.33
N GLU A 103 -12.82 0.65 -5.36
CA GLU A 103 -12.50 0.36 -6.76
C GLU A 103 -11.88 1.56 -7.46
N VAL A 104 -10.97 1.28 -8.38
CA VAL A 104 -10.31 2.30 -9.20
C VAL A 104 -10.52 1.99 -10.66
N TYR A 105 -11.00 2.97 -11.40
CA TYR A 105 -11.23 2.86 -12.84
C TYR A 105 -10.40 3.87 -13.60
N LEU A 106 -9.79 3.44 -14.68
CA LEU A 106 -9.13 4.28 -15.66
C LEU A 106 -9.76 4.01 -17.05
N ARG A 107 -10.43 5.01 -17.65
CA ARG A 107 -11.15 4.83 -18.91
C ARG A 107 -12.09 3.62 -18.90
N ASP A 108 -12.89 3.50 -17.85
CA ASP A 108 -13.84 2.39 -17.59
C ASP A 108 -13.19 1.01 -17.39
N ARG A 109 -11.87 0.91 -17.34
CA ARG A 109 -11.15 -0.31 -16.99
C ARG A 109 -10.87 -0.33 -15.50
N LEU A 110 -11.26 -1.40 -14.83
CA LEU A 110 -10.91 -1.66 -13.42
C LEU A 110 -9.39 -1.85 -13.30
N ILE A 111 -8.78 -1.13 -12.36
CA ILE A 111 -7.37 -1.22 -12.02
C ILE A 111 -7.24 -1.88 -10.66
N ASP A 112 -6.58 -3.00 -10.62
CA ASP A 112 -6.29 -3.73 -9.39
C ASP A 112 -5.15 -3.05 -8.62
N LEU A 113 -5.47 -2.54 -7.42
CA LEU A 113 -4.52 -1.87 -6.54
C LEU A 113 -4.45 -2.57 -5.19
N THR A 114 -3.26 -2.71 -4.65
CA THR A 114 -3.09 -3.13 -3.27
C THR A 114 -3.64 -2.07 -2.30
N VAL A 115 -3.94 -2.46 -1.07
CA VAL A 115 -4.47 -1.55 -0.02
C VAL A 115 -3.59 -0.30 0.14
N LYS A 116 -2.24 -0.45 0.06
CA LYS A 116 -1.31 0.68 0.16
C LYS A 116 -1.33 1.58 -1.07
N GLU A 117 -1.37 1.00 -2.25
CA GLU A 117 -1.47 1.76 -3.51
C GLU A 117 -2.78 2.53 -3.57
N TYR A 118 -3.89 1.88 -3.21
CA TYR A 118 -5.20 2.53 -3.10
C TYR A 118 -5.17 3.69 -2.09
N GLY A 119 -4.63 3.47 -0.89
CA GLY A 119 -4.51 4.51 0.14
C GLY A 119 -3.66 5.70 -0.31
N ILE A 120 -2.54 5.46 -1.00
CA ILE A 120 -1.70 6.52 -1.57
C ILE A 120 -2.48 7.28 -2.64
N LEU A 121 -3.10 6.58 -3.59
CA LEU A 121 -3.87 7.20 -4.66
C LEU A 121 -5.00 8.06 -4.12
N LYS A 122 -5.74 7.56 -3.14
CA LYS A 122 -6.80 8.31 -2.44
C LYS A 122 -6.24 9.58 -1.82
N LEU A 123 -5.15 9.49 -1.05
CA LEU A 123 -4.52 10.65 -0.40
C LEU A 123 -4.08 11.71 -1.43
N LEU A 124 -3.50 11.29 -2.55
CA LEU A 124 -3.09 12.18 -3.63
C LEU A 124 -4.29 12.87 -4.30
N LEU A 125 -5.36 12.13 -4.57
CA LEU A 125 -6.58 12.67 -5.17
C LEU A 125 -7.32 13.65 -4.25
N GLU A 126 -7.39 13.36 -2.95
CA GLU A 126 -7.95 14.28 -1.93
C GLU A 126 -7.15 15.58 -1.84
N ASN A 127 -5.87 15.56 -2.18
CA ASN A 127 -4.97 16.71 -2.15
C ASN A 127 -4.51 17.14 -3.56
N LYS A 128 -5.34 16.92 -4.57
CA LYS A 128 -5.02 17.25 -5.96
C LYS A 128 -4.50 18.69 -6.11
N GLY A 129 -3.39 18.84 -6.83
CA GLY A 129 -2.71 20.13 -7.05
C GLY A 129 -1.87 20.62 -5.89
N ARG A 130 -1.72 19.83 -4.81
CA ARG A 130 -0.83 20.12 -3.68
C ARG A 130 0.34 19.17 -3.65
N VAL A 131 1.48 19.67 -3.19
CA VAL A 131 2.65 18.83 -2.95
C VAL A 131 2.49 18.14 -1.60
N ILE A 132 2.70 16.83 -1.59
CA ILE A 132 2.68 16.00 -0.37
C ILE A 132 4.06 15.41 -0.18
N SER A 133 4.65 15.59 1.00
CA SER A 133 5.96 15.02 1.30
C SER A 133 5.89 13.49 1.50
N ARG A 134 7.01 12.81 1.26
CA ARG A 134 7.12 11.36 1.48
C ARG A 134 6.84 10.97 2.92
N GLU A 135 7.33 11.78 3.86
CA GLU A 135 7.11 11.59 5.29
C GLU A 135 5.61 11.66 5.62
N HIS A 136 4.89 12.62 5.02
CA HIS A 136 3.45 12.75 5.24
C HIS A 136 2.67 11.57 4.66
N ILE A 137 3.04 11.10 3.46
CA ILE A 137 2.44 9.88 2.87
C ILE A 137 2.74 8.68 3.78
N LEU A 138 3.99 8.52 4.22
CA LEU A 138 4.40 7.44 5.09
C LEU A 138 3.59 7.43 6.38
N GLU A 139 3.50 8.57 7.06
CA GLU A 139 2.72 8.75 8.28
C GLU A 139 1.23 8.40 8.08
N LYS A 140 0.61 8.90 7.02
CA LYS A 140 -0.82 8.68 6.74
C LYS A 140 -1.14 7.24 6.38
N ILE A 141 -0.28 6.60 5.58
CA ILE A 141 -0.54 5.27 5.03
C ILE A 141 0.06 4.16 5.90
N TRP A 142 1.17 4.42 6.61
CA TRP A 142 1.82 3.45 7.50
C TRP A 142 1.69 3.80 8.98
N GLY A 143 1.35 5.07 9.32
CA GLY A 143 1.14 5.56 10.68
C GLY A 143 2.39 6.18 11.31
N TYR A 144 2.19 6.96 12.39
CA TYR A 144 3.25 7.69 13.09
C TYR A 144 4.35 6.80 13.65
N ASP A 145 4.02 5.58 14.04
CA ASP A 145 4.96 4.64 14.65
C ASP A 145 5.67 3.75 13.61
N TYR A 146 5.64 4.14 12.33
CA TYR A 146 6.35 3.42 11.30
C TYR A 146 7.81 3.87 11.26
N PHE A 147 8.73 2.97 11.59
CA PHE A 147 10.18 3.21 11.60
C PHE A 147 10.88 2.83 10.29
N GLY A 148 10.11 2.64 9.21
CA GLY A 148 10.67 2.34 7.89
C GLY A 148 11.17 3.58 7.15
N GLU A 149 11.97 3.34 6.10
CA GLU A 149 12.52 4.41 5.27
C GLU A 149 11.45 5.02 4.34
N THR A 150 11.61 6.31 4.02
CA THR A 150 10.75 7.03 3.06
C THR A 150 10.80 6.44 1.65
N ARG A 151 11.86 5.67 1.32
CA ARG A 151 11.97 4.90 0.07
C ARG A 151 10.82 3.91 -0.16
N THR A 152 10.19 3.44 0.90
CA THR A 152 8.98 2.60 0.81
C THR A 152 7.89 3.29 -0.02
N VAL A 153 7.71 4.60 0.15
CA VAL A 153 6.75 5.39 -0.63
C VAL A 153 7.13 5.40 -2.11
N ASP A 154 8.42 5.58 -2.44
CA ASP A 154 8.87 5.65 -3.84
C ASP A 154 8.58 4.35 -4.60
N VAL A 155 8.71 3.21 -3.92
CA VAL A 155 8.40 1.90 -4.50
C VAL A 155 6.92 1.81 -4.85
N HIS A 156 6.02 2.10 -3.91
CA HIS A 156 4.58 2.05 -4.17
C HIS A 156 4.14 3.07 -5.23
N ILE A 157 4.73 4.27 -5.25
CA ILE A 157 4.48 5.27 -6.32
C ILE A 157 4.91 4.73 -7.68
N ARG A 158 6.05 4.04 -7.77
CA ARG A 158 6.51 3.44 -9.04
C ARG A 158 5.51 2.41 -9.56
N TYR A 159 5.03 1.51 -8.70
CA TYR A 159 4.04 0.50 -9.10
C TYR A 159 2.69 1.10 -9.41
N LEU A 160 2.26 2.07 -8.64
CA LEU A 160 1.04 2.81 -8.92
C LEU A 160 1.09 3.47 -10.30
N ARG A 161 2.20 4.14 -10.66
CA ARG A 161 2.42 4.68 -12.01
C ARG A 161 2.33 3.59 -13.08
N LYS A 162 2.99 2.46 -12.88
CA LYS A 162 2.97 1.35 -13.83
C LYS A 162 1.56 0.82 -14.05
N LYS A 163 0.74 0.69 -12.99
CA LYS A 163 -0.64 0.21 -13.07
C LYS A 163 -1.58 1.25 -13.71
N LEU A 164 -1.35 2.53 -13.48
CA LEU A 164 -2.11 3.63 -14.09
C LEU A 164 -1.69 3.94 -15.54
N GLY A 165 -0.56 3.37 -16.00
CA GLY A 165 0.02 3.64 -17.32
C GLY A 165 1.16 4.67 -17.21
N GLU A 166 2.36 4.27 -17.67
CA GLU A 166 3.57 5.09 -17.56
C GLU A 166 3.50 6.39 -18.37
N ASP A 167 2.70 6.42 -19.44
CA ASP A 167 2.48 7.59 -20.29
C ASP A 167 1.47 8.58 -19.72
N GLU A 168 0.77 8.23 -18.64
CA GLU A 168 -0.25 9.05 -18.00
C GLU A 168 0.34 9.82 -16.82
N ASN A 169 0.48 11.12 -16.92
CA ASN A 169 1.04 11.99 -15.88
C ASN A 169 0.05 12.28 -14.74
N PHE A 170 -0.50 11.23 -14.09
CA PHE A 170 -1.39 11.41 -12.93
C PHE A 170 -0.63 11.80 -11.66
N ILE A 171 0.64 11.38 -11.56
CA ILE A 171 1.46 11.56 -10.35
C ILE A 171 2.81 12.16 -10.74
N ASP A 172 3.03 13.42 -10.39
CA ASP A 172 4.30 14.10 -10.59
C ASP A 172 5.23 13.96 -9.38
N THR A 173 6.53 14.01 -9.62
CA THR A 173 7.53 14.07 -8.55
C THR A 173 8.25 15.40 -8.60
N ILE A 174 8.12 16.21 -7.55
CA ILE A 174 8.84 17.46 -7.39
C ILE A 174 10.10 17.18 -6.58
N ARG A 175 11.27 17.54 -7.13
CA ARG A 175 12.58 17.36 -6.48
C ARG A 175 12.99 18.66 -5.80
N GLY A 176 13.64 18.54 -4.64
CA GLY A 176 14.28 19.68 -3.97
C GLY A 176 13.38 20.53 -3.08
N LEU A 177 12.31 19.91 -2.57
CA LEU A 177 11.51 20.47 -1.49
C LEU A 177 11.85 19.73 -0.20
#